data_2d238aa6e51d63d473ae07726c1269f0
#
_entry.id   2d238aa6e51d63d473ae07726c1269f0
#
_cell.length_a   1.000
_cell.length_b   1.000
_cell.length_c   1.000
_cell.angle_alpha   90.00
_cell.angle_beta   90.00
_cell.angle_gamma   90.00
#
_symmetry.space_group_name_H-M   'P 1'
#
loop_
_entity.id
_entity.type
_entity.pdbx_description
1 polymer ?
#
loop_
_entity_poly.entity_id
_entity_poly.type
_entity_poly.pdbx_seq_one_letter_code
_entity_poly.pdbx_strand_id
1 'polypeptide(L)'
;MHIPNGFIPLWQCAIYFVILIVALYFSQKWARKNLDEKSVPLMAVLAAGIFAIMSMNIPIAFGTSGHMVGGALVALVFCAPEAAVIIFTLVLLVQGLFFGDGGITTIGANVLNMGIIGGFVGLYGFRALRKVVGKVPAIAIASWLSIFIAAEAVAVEMWLAGTFPLVAGLEAMGIYHALIGIIEAVLTVVVILALESVRPDLLAWNRKKKVNDVKSETMEVAAK
;
A
#
# COMPACT_ATOMS: atom_id res chain seq x y z
N MET A 1 -2.10 -1.94 -12.86
CA MET A 1 -2.55 -2.88 -11.80
C MET A 1 -4.07 -2.87 -11.54
N HIS A 2 -4.80 -1.90 -12.10
CA HIS A 2 -6.25 -1.87 -11.96
C HIS A 2 -6.91 -3.03 -12.72
N ILE A 3 -7.87 -3.70 -12.06
CA ILE A 3 -8.77 -4.66 -12.70
C ILE A 3 -10.05 -3.91 -13.07
N PRO A 4 -10.39 -3.80 -14.38
CA PRO A 4 -11.60 -3.12 -14.84
C PRO A 4 -12.87 -3.91 -14.53
N ASN A 5 -14.04 -3.25 -14.64
CA ASN A 5 -15.33 -3.92 -14.56
C ASN A 5 -15.46 -5.02 -15.64
N GLY A 6 -16.01 -6.15 -15.27
CA GLY A 6 -16.28 -7.26 -16.17
C GLY A 6 -15.09 -8.21 -16.43
N PHE A 7 -13.90 -7.90 -15.93
CA PHE A 7 -12.71 -8.77 -16.07
C PHE A 7 -12.69 -9.93 -15.08
N ILE A 8 -13.38 -9.82 -13.97
CA ILE A 8 -13.60 -10.92 -13.02
C ILE A 8 -15.10 -11.11 -12.79
N PRO A 9 -15.58 -12.36 -12.63
CA PRO A 9 -17.00 -12.64 -12.47
C PRO A 9 -17.55 -12.13 -11.15
N LEU A 10 -18.84 -11.81 -11.08
CA LEU A 10 -19.47 -11.17 -9.91
C LEU A 10 -19.33 -11.99 -8.62
N TRP A 11 -19.35 -13.33 -8.70
CA TRP A 11 -19.13 -14.18 -7.51
C TRP A 11 -17.73 -13.98 -6.91
N GLN A 12 -16.72 -13.82 -7.76
CA GLN A 12 -15.35 -13.55 -7.33
C GLN A 12 -15.24 -12.13 -6.79
N CYS A 13 -15.88 -11.15 -7.43
CA CYS A 13 -16.00 -9.79 -6.89
C CYS A 13 -16.62 -9.80 -5.48
N ALA A 14 -17.67 -10.57 -5.25
CA ALA A 14 -18.32 -10.68 -3.94
C ALA A 14 -17.37 -11.20 -2.86
N ILE A 15 -16.52 -12.18 -3.17
CA ILE A 15 -15.50 -12.67 -2.23
C ILE A 15 -14.53 -11.54 -1.86
N TYR A 16 -14.02 -10.80 -2.84
CA TYR A 16 -13.12 -9.69 -2.59
C TYR A 16 -13.77 -8.52 -1.84
N PHE A 17 -15.07 -8.28 -2.05
CA PHE A 17 -15.82 -7.31 -1.25
C PHE A 17 -15.93 -7.74 0.22
N VAL A 18 -16.14 -9.01 0.51
CA VAL A 18 -16.12 -9.52 1.89
C VAL A 18 -14.76 -9.31 2.54
N ILE A 19 -13.68 -9.62 1.81
CA ILE A 19 -12.30 -9.37 2.29
C ILE A 19 -12.09 -7.87 2.57
N LEU A 20 -12.53 -7.00 1.67
CA LEU A 20 -12.45 -5.55 1.84
C LEU A 20 -13.20 -5.08 3.08
N ILE A 21 -14.44 -5.54 3.29
CA ILE A 21 -15.26 -5.16 4.45
C ILE A 21 -14.56 -5.56 5.76
N VAL A 22 -14.04 -6.78 5.81
CA VAL A 22 -13.28 -7.27 6.98
C VAL A 22 -12.02 -6.44 7.21
N ALA A 23 -11.26 -6.14 6.15
CA ALA A 23 -10.06 -5.32 6.24
C ALA A 23 -10.39 -3.89 6.70
N LEU A 24 -11.46 -3.29 6.19
CA LEU A 24 -11.93 -1.96 6.61
C LEU A 24 -12.39 -1.94 8.08
N TYR A 25 -13.05 -2.99 8.55
CA TYR A 25 -13.41 -3.09 9.96
C TYR A 25 -12.17 -3.03 10.88
N PHE A 26 -11.13 -3.80 10.57
CA PHE A 26 -9.89 -3.76 11.35
C PHE A 26 -9.15 -2.42 11.17
N SER A 27 -9.13 -1.87 9.97
CA SER A 27 -8.50 -0.59 9.67
C SER A 27 -9.18 0.57 10.40
N GLN A 28 -10.53 0.57 10.48
CA GLN A 28 -11.27 1.56 11.26
C GLN A 28 -10.97 1.44 12.76
N LYS A 29 -10.91 0.21 13.29
CA LYS A 29 -10.55 -0.03 14.69
C LYS A 29 -9.14 0.45 15.01
N TRP A 30 -8.19 0.23 14.09
CA TRP A 30 -6.84 0.76 14.18
C TRP A 30 -6.83 2.29 14.12
N ALA A 31 -7.55 2.89 13.17
CA ALA A 31 -7.61 4.34 12.97
C ALA A 31 -8.09 5.07 14.22
N ARG A 32 -9.18 4.61 14.85
CA ARG A 32 -9.72 5.18 16.09
C ARG A 32 -8.72 5.21 17.26
N LYS A 33 -7.73 4.31 17.26
CA LYS A 33 -6.74 4.20 18.34
C LYS A 33 -5.44 4.93 18.07
N ASN A 34 -5.09 5.11 16.79
CA ASN A 34 -3.73 5.50 16.40
C ASN A 34 -3.66 6.80 15.60
N LEU A 35 -4.77 7.26 15.03
CA LEU A 35 -4.81 8.53 14.30
C LEU A 35 -5.08 9.68 15.26
N ASP A 36 -4.29 10.73 15.10
CA ASP A 36 -4.41 12.00 15.79
C ASP A 36 -4.69 13.14 14.79
N GLU A 37 -4.84 14.36 15.28
CA GLU A 37 -5.10 15.55 14.46
C GLU A 37 -4.04 15.79 13.38
N LYS A 38 -2.79 15.36 13.59
CA LYS A 38 -1.70 15.47 12.62
C LYS A 38 -1.72 14.36 11.58
N SER A 39 -2.27 13.21 11.93
CA SER A 39 -2.32 12.04 11.06
C SER A 39 -3.32 12.20 9.91
N VAL A 40 -4.45 12.87 10.16
CA VAL A 40 -5.50 13.04 9.14
C VAL A 40 -5.02 13.89 7.95
N PRO A 41 -4.42 15.09 8.14
CA PRO A 41 -3.83 15.84 7.03
C PRO A 41 -2.73 15.07 6.29
N LEU A 42 -1.89 14.33 7.02
CA LEU A 42 -0.85 13.49 6.40
C LEU A 42 -1.45 12.40 5.52
N MET A 43 -2.51 11.72 5.98
CA MET A 43 -3.24 10.74 5.17
C MET A 43 -3.82 11.37 3.90
N ALA A 44 -4.40 12.56 4.00
CA ALA A 44 -4.96 13.28 2.86
C ALA A 44 -3.87 13.67 1.83
N VAL A 45 -2.73 14.15 2.27
CA VAL A 45 -1.59 14.47 1.39
C VAL A 45 -1.04 13.21 0.72
N LEU A 46 -0.88 12.12 1.45
CA LEU A 46 -0.45 10.84 0.88
C LEU A 46 -1.47 10.30 -0.11
N ALA A 47 -2.77 10.36 0.20
CA ALA A 47 -3.82 9.94 -0.72
C ALA A 47 -3.79 10.74 -2.03
N ALA A 48 -3.63 12.07 -1.96
CA ALA A 48 -3.51 12.93 -3.12
C ALA A 48 -2.24 12.61 -3.94
N GLY A 49 -1.11 12.42 -3.28
CA GLY A 49 0.14 12.03 -3.93
C GLY A 49 0.05 10.67 -4.62
N ILE A 50 -0.55 9.69 -3.95
CA ILE A 50 -0.80 8.35 -4.51
C ILE A 50 -1.74 8.44 -5.71
N PHE A 51 -2.83 9.17 -5.60
CA PHE A 51 -3.73 9.41 -6.73
C PHE A 51 -2.97 9.97 -7.94
N ALA A 52 -2.11 10.98 -7.72
CA ALA A 52 -1.34 11.60 -8.79
C ALA A 52 -0.36 10.62 -9.46
N ILE A 53 0.41 9.84 -8.68
CA ILE A 53 1.35 8.87 -9.25
C ILE A 53 0.65 7.70 -9.94
N MET A 54 -0.49 7.24 -9.42
CA MET A 54 -1.29 6.18 -10.04
C MET A 54 -1.92 6.62 -11.37
N SER A 55 -2.22 7.92 -11.54
CA SER A 55 -2.73 8.46 -12.81
C SER A 55 -1.71 8.41 -13.95
N MET A 56 -0.42 8.22 -13.64
CA MET A 56 0.64 8.00 -14.63
C MET A 56 0.73 6.52 -14.99
N ASN A 57 -0.31 5.97 -15.61
CA ASN A 57 -0.37 4.56 -15.93
C ASN A 57 0.10 4.24 -17.36
N ILE A 58 0.60 3.02 -17.54
CA ILE A 58 1.09 2.46 -18.79
C ILE A 58 0.21 1.27 -19.16
N PRO A 59 -0.34 1.17 -20.37
CA PRO A 59 -1.07 -0.01 -20.80
C PRO A 59 -0.19 -1.25 -20.77
N ILE A 60 -0.70 -2.33 -20.13
CA ILE A 60 -0.10 -3.66 -20.15
C ILE A 60 -1.02 -4.59 -20.93
N ALA A 61 -0.50 -5.74 -21.35
CA ALA A 61 -1.29 -6.76 -22.06
C ALA A 61 -2.58 -7.16 -21.29
N PHE A 62 -3.53 -7.69 -22.02
CA PHE A 62 -4.81 -8.19 -21.52
C PHE A 62 -5.71 -7.16 -20.81
N GLY A 63 -5.58 -5.88 -21.16
CA GLY A 63 -6.47 -4.81 -20.65
C GLY A 63 -6.18 -4.34 -19.24
N THR A 64 -4.99 -4.65 -18.69
CA THR A 64 -4.51 -4.09 -17.43
C THR A 64 -3.60 -2.89 -17.64
N SER A 65 -3.22 -2.24 -16.56
CA SER A 65 -2.30 -1.11 -16.54
C SER A 65 -1.17 -1.33 -15.54
N GLY A 66 -0.01 -0.73 -15.82
CA GLY A 66 1.11 -0.64 -14.89
C GLY A 66 1.29 0.79 -14.39
N HIS A 67 1.42 0.96 -13.11
CA HIS A 67 1.67 2.25 -12.46
C HIS A 67 2.32 2.02 -11.10
N MET A 68 2.97 3.05 -10.56
CA MET A 68 3.41 3.04 -9.17
C MET A 68 2.20 2.99 -8.24
N VAL A 69 2.36 2.42 -7.05
CA VAL A 69 1.27 2.20 -6.09
C VAL A 69 1.50 2.98 -4.81
N GLY A 70 2.63 2.80 -4.14
CA GLY A 70 2.92 3.45 -2.87
C GLY A 70 2.34 2.73 -1.64
N GLY A 71 1.93 1.47 -1.78
CA GLY A 71 1.41 0.67 -0.66
C GLY A 71 2.41 0.53 0.48
N ALA A 72 3.66 0.25 0.16
CA ALA A 72 4.76 0.22 1.12
C ALA A 72 5.00 1.58 1.76
N LEU A 73 4.99 2.67 0.99
CA LEU A 73 5.20 4.02 1.49
C LEU A 73 4.22 4.35 2.62
N VAL A 74 2.93 4.17 2.38
CA VAL A 74 1.88 4.44 3.38
C VAL A 74 2.08 3.58 4.61
N ALA A 75 2.24 2.27 4.42
CA ALA A 75 2.37 1.33 5.52
C ALA A 75 3.63 1.60 6.36
N LEU A 76 4.72 2.09 5.77
CA LEU A 76 5.93 2.50 6.46
C LEU A 76 5.73 3.79 7.24
N VAL A 77 5.13 4.83 6.65
CA VAL A 77 4.89 6.12 7.33
C VAL A 77 4.07 5.92 8.60
N PHE A 78 3.01 5.12 8.54
CA PHE A 78 2.12 4.86 9.69
C PHE A 78 2.53 3.66 10.54
N CYS A 79 3.54 2.89 10.14
CA CYS A 79 3.89 1.60 10.75
C CYS A 79 2.72 0.62 10.85
N ALA A 80 1.78 0.70 9.91
CA ALA A 80 0.51 -0.01 9.91
C ALA A 80 0.00 -0.23 8.49
N PRO A 81 -0.24 -1.48 8.05
CA PRO A 81 -0.84 -1.76 6.75
C PRO A 81 -2.30 -1.29 6.67
N GLU A 82 -2.97 -1.14 7.81
CA GLU A 82 -4.34 -0.63 7.90
C GLU A 82 -4.47 0.78 7.30
N ALA A 83 -3.44 1.61 7.41
CA ALA A 83 -3.40 2.92 6.78
C ALA A 83 -3.44 2.81 5.25
N ALA A 84 -2.73 1.84 4.68
CA ALA A 84 -2.77 1.60 3.24
C ALA A 84 -4.16 1.14 2.81
N VAL A 85 -4.82 0.26 3.54
CA VAL A 85 -6.21 -0.15 3.24
C VAL A 85 -7.15 1.05 3.17
N ILE A 86 -7.08 1.98 4.14
CA ILE A 86 -7.94 3.17 4.16
C ILE A 86 -7.65 4.07 2.95
N ILE A 87 -6.38 4.41 2.74
CA ILE A 87 -5.97 5.33 1.67
C ILE A 87 -6.35 4.75 0.30
N PHE A 88 -6.03 3.47 0.05
CA PHE A 88 -6.33 2.84 -1.24
C PHE A 88 -7.83 2.66 -1.46
N THR A 89 -8.63 2.41 -0.41
CA THR A 89 -10.08 2.40 -0.55
C THR A 89 -10.61 3.76 -1.03
N LEU A 90 -10.13 4.85 -0.44
CA LEU A 90 -10.56 6.20 -0.82
C LEU A 90 -10.07 6.58 -2.23
N VAL A 91 -8.80 6.35 -2.53
CA VAL A 91 -8.21 6.67 -3.84
C VAL A 91 -8.91 5.88 -4.96
N LEU A 92 -9.07 4.58 -4.80
CA LEU A 92 -9.69 3.70 -5.79
C LEU A 92 -11.18 3.96 -5.97
N LEU A 93 -11.90 4.38 -4.91
CA LEU A 93 -13.27 4.85 -5.03
C LEU A 93 -13.35 6.10 -5.93
N VAL A 94 -12.47 7.07 -5.70
CA VAL A 94 -12.42 8.29 -6.52
C VAL A 94 -12.05 7.96 -7.97
N GLN A 95 -11.00 7.14 -8.17
CA GLN A 95 -10.56 6.73 -9.51
C GLN A 95 -11.65 5.98 -10.27
N GLY A 96 -12.30 5.01 -9.64
CA GLY A 96 -13.35 4.20 -10.29
C GLY A 96 -14.63 4.98 -10.56
N LEU A 97 -15.05 5.87 -9.64
CA LEU A 97 -16.32 6.63 -9.77
C LEU A 97 -16.22 7.82 -10.73
N PHE A 98 -15.11 8.56 -10.68
CA PHE A 98 -15.00 9.84 -11.39
C PHE A 98 -14.10 9.78 -12.61
N PHE A 99 -13.15 8.83 -12.65
CA PHE A 99 -12.16 8.77 -13.72
C PHE A 99 -12.25 7.49 -14.56
N GLY A 100 -13.08 6.50 -14.14
CA GLY A 100 -13.19 5.23 -14.84
C GLY A 100 -11.90 4.39 -14.79
N ASP A 101 -10.97 4.71 -13.89
CA ASP A 101 -9.71 3.99 -13.70
C ASP A 101 -9.89 2.91 -12.62
N GLY A 102 -9.95 1.66 -13.07
CA GLY A 102 -10.40 0.52 -12.27
C GLY A 102 -11.91 0.34 -12.28
N GLY A 103 -12.38 -0.80 -11.77
CA GLY A 103 -13.81 -1.13 -11.74
C GLY A 103 -14.44 -0.94 -10.37
N ILE A 104 -15.68 -0.46 -10.35
CA ILE A 104 -16.47 -0.39 -9.11
C ILE A 104 -16.79 -1.79 -8.60
N THR A 105 -17.14 -2.72 -9.49
CA THR A 105 -17.40 -4.11 -9.11
C THR A 105 -16.14 -4.84 -8.66
N THR A 106 -14.98 -4.42 -9.10
CA THR A 106 -13.68 -5.02 -8.78
C THR A 106 -12.90 -4.27 -7.70
N ILE A 107 -13.50 -3.26 -7.06
CA ILE A 107 -12.83 -2.44 -6.06
C ILE A 107 -12.25 -3.29 -4.91
N GLY A 108 -12.96 -4.35 -4.51
CA GLY A 108 -12.49 -5.28 -3.49
C GLY A 108 -11.15 -5.94 -3.86
N ALA A 109 -11.02 -6.41 -5.10
CA ALA A 109 -9.78 -6.98 -5.63
C ALA A 109 -8.68 -5.92 -5.72
N ASN A 110 -8.99 -4.74 -6.26
CA ASN A 110 -8.02 -3.66 -6.39
C ASN A 110 -7.48 -3.19 -5.03
N VAL A 111 -8.33 -3.07 -3.99
CA VAL A 111 -7.88 -2.76 -2.62
C VAL A 111 -7.11 -3.92 -2.00
N LEU A 112 -7.52 -5.18 -2.26
CA LEU A 112 -6.78 -6.35 -1.81
C LEU A 112 -5.33 -6.29 -2.30
N ASN A 113 -5.13 -6.04 -3.59
CA ASN A 113 -3.80 -6.03 -4.19
C ASN A 113 -2.96 -4.83 -3.73
N MET A 114 -3.47 -3.61 -3.89
CA MET A 114 -2.70 -2.39 -3.65
C MET A 114 -2.66 -1.98 -2.18
N GLY A 115 -3.77 -2.11 -1.46
CA GLY A 115 -3.89 -1.72 -0.06
C GLY A 115 -3.46 -2.81 0.91
N ILE A 116 -4.01 -4.03 0.77
CA ILE A 116 -3.74 -5.11 1.71
C ILE A 116 -2.39 -5.76 1.40
N ILE A 117 -2.24 -6.41 0.24
CA ILE A 117 -0.99 -7.10 -0.12
C ILE A 117 0.16 -6.10 -0.13
N GLY A 118 0.00 -4.98 -0.84
CA GLY A 118 1.02 -3.94 -0.90
C GLY A 118 1.43 -3.41 0.47
N GLY A 119 0.47 -3.08 1.33
CA GLY A 119 0.73 -2.59 2.68
C GLY A 119 1.40 -3.63 3.58
N PHE A 120 0.90 -4.87 3.59
CA PHE A 120 1.47 -5.95 4.41
C PHE A 120 2.86 -6.35 3.96
N VAL A 121 3.07 -6.59 2.67
CA VAL A 121 4.40 -6.95 2.12
C VAL A 121 5.39 -5.82 2.38
N GLY A 122 5.00 -4.55 2.15
CA GLY A 122 5.85 -3.40 2.38
C GLY A 122 6.31 -3.28 3.83
N LEU A 123 5.38 -3.33 4.80
CA LEU A 123 5.73 -3.16 6.20
C LEU A 123 6.47 -4.37 6.79
N TYR A 124 5.95 -5.58 6.57
CA TYR A 124 6.55 -6.77 7.17
C TYR A 124 7.83 -7.18 6.45
N GLY A 125 7.92 -6.99 5.13
CA GLY A 125 9.16 -7.11 4.38
C GLY A 125 10.25 -6.20 4.92
N PHE A 126 9.94 -4.92 5.14
CA PHE A 126 10.86 -3.99 5.79
C PHE A 126 11.29 -4.46 7.18
N ARG A 127 10.34 -4.88 8.02
CA ARG A 127 10.66 -5.35 9.38
C ARG A 127 11.57 -6.57 9.40
N ALA A 128 11.38 -7.50 8.45
CA ALA A 128 12.21 -8.69 8.31
C ALA A 128 13.63 -8.33 7.82
N LEU A 129 13.71 -7.48 6.79
CA LEU A 129 14.97 -7.17 6.12
C LEU A 129 15.87 -6.18 6.88
N ARG A 130 15.27 -5.20 7.61
CA ARG A 130 16.02 -4.10 8.22
C ARG A 130 17.15 -4.51 9.16
N LYS A 131 17.03 -5.69 9.79
CA LYS A 131 18.05 -6.21 10.70
C LYS A 131 19.23 -6.86 9.96
N VAL A 132 19.03 -7.26 8.72
CA VAL A 132 20.02 -7.98 7.91
C VAL A 132 20.74 -7.03 6.96
N VAL A 133 20.00 -6.22 6.20
CA VAL A 133 20.57 -5.36 5.16
C VAL A 133 20.61 -3.86 5.54
N GLY A 134 20.15 -3.51 6.73
CA GLY A 134 20.06 -2.12 7.17
C GLY A 134 18.77 -1.43 6.68
N LYS A 135 18.59 -0.16 7.11
CA LYS A 135 17.32 0.56 6.94
C LYS A 135 17.00 0.90 5.49
N VAL A 136 17.92 1.57 4.80
CA VAL A 136 17.68 2.09 3.44
C VAL A 136 17.47 0.97 2.43
N PRO A 137 18.36 -0.05 2.34
CA PRO A 137 18.12 -1.17 1.46
C PRO A 137 16.84 -1.94 1.80
N ALA A 138 16.49 -2.06 3.08
CA ALA A 138 15.26 -2.73 3.49
C ALA A 138 14.01 -1.99 3.01
N ILE A 139 14.00 -0.64 3.06
CA ILE A 139 12.91 0.18 2.49
C ILE A 139 12.80 -0.08 0.99
N ALA A 140 13.92 -0.01 0.26
CA ALA A 140 13.93 -0.19 -1.20
C ALA A 140 13.42 -1.58 -1.61
N ILE A 141 13.96 -2.64 -1.02
CA ILE A 141 13.59 -4.03 -1.35
C ILE A 141 12.13 -4.29 -0.96
N ALA A 142 11.68 -3.84 0.21
CA ALA A 142 10.31 -4.04 0.66
C ALA A 142 9.29 -3.29 -0.23
N SER A 143 9.61 -2.08 -0.69
CA SER A 143 8.79 -1.34 -1.66
C SER A 143 8.71 -2.05 -3.00
N TRP A 144 9.85 -2.52 -3.51
CA TRP A 144 9.90 -3.28 -4.75
C TRP A 144 9.07 -4.55 -4.65
N LEU A 145 9.25 -5.34 -3.59
CA LEU A 145 8.47 -6.56 -3.34
C LEU A 145 6.98 -6.28 -3.20
N SER A 146 6.62 -5.17 -2.56
CA SER A 146 5.23 -4.76 -2.34
C SER A 146 4.45 -4.65 -3.66
N ILE A 147 4.96 -3.87 -4.61
CA ILE A 147 4.32 -3.68 -5.91
C ILE A 147 4.42 -4.94 -6.78
N PHE A 148 5.55 -5.64 -6.75
CA PHE A 148 5.76 -6.85 -7.54
C PHE A 148 4.78 -7.96 -7.15
N ILE A 149 4.69 -8.29 -5.85
CA ILE A 149 3.78 -9.34 -5.37
C ILE A 149 2.31 -8.95 -5.58
N ALA A 150 1.97 -7.67 -5.40
CA ALA A 150 0.62 -7.19 -5.69
C ALA A 150 0.26 -7.34 -7.17
N ALA A 151 1.19 -7.10 -8.08
CA ALA A 151 0.98 -7.28 -9.51
C ALA A 151 0.82 -8.76 -9.91
N GLU A 152 1.62 -9.64 -9.31
CA GLU A 152 1.49 -11.08 -9.52
C GLU A 152 0.15 -11.61 -8.99
N ALA A 153 -0.35 -11.06 -7.87
CA ALA A 153 -1.67 -11.41 -7.36
C ALA A 153 -2.79 -11.05 -8.35
N VAL A 154 -2.71 -9.89 -9.02
CA VAL A 154 -3.64 -9.52 -10.10
C VAL A 154 -3.63 -10.56 -11.22
N ALA A 155 -2.45 -11.04 -11.67
CA ALA A 155 -2.35 -12.05 -12.71
C ALA A 155 -3.02 -13.37 -12.29
N VAL A 156 -2.83 -13.80 -11.04
CA VAL A 156 -3.48 -14.99 -10.48
C VAL A 156 -5.00 -14.81 -10.38
N GLU A 157 -5.47 -13.66 -9.91
CA GLU A 157 -6.91 -13.37 -9.78
C GLU A 157 -7.61 -13.38 -11.13
N MET A 158 -6.99 -12.81 -12.16
CA MET A 158 -7.54 -12.81 -13.52
C MET A 158 -7.42 -14.16 -14.20
N TRP A 159 -6.41 -14.96 -13.88
CA TRP A 159 -6.36 -16.36 -14.31
C TRP A 159 -7.49 -17.18 -13.70
N LEU A 160 -7.77 -17.05 -12.41
CA LEU A 160 -8.90 -17.69 -11.74
C LEU A 160 -10.25 -17.28 -12.35
N ALA A 161 -10.34 -16.06 -12.87
CA ALA A 161 -11.50 -15.55 -13.58
C ALA A 161 -11.61 -16.06 -15.02
N GLY A 162 -10.57 -16.74 -15.54
CA GLY A 162 -10.52 -17.21 -16.94
C GLY A 162 -10.22 -16.11 -17.97
N THR A 163 -9.81 -14.93 -17.54
CA THR A 163 -9.52 -13.76 -18.41
C THR A 163 -8.06 -13.64 -18.80
N PHE A 164 -7.15 -14.23 -18.00
CA PHE A 164 -5.71 -14.29 -18.29
C PHE A 164 -5.23 -15.72 -18.47
N PRO A 165 -4.34 -15.99 -19.46
CA PRO A 165 -3.47 -17.16 -19.42
C PRO A 165 -2.45 -16.97 -18.27
N LEU A 166 -2.33 -17.93 -17.36
CA LEU A 166 -1.52 -17.75 -16.14
C LEU A 166 -0.08 -17.32 -16.43
N VAL A 167 0.63 -18.09 -17.26
CA VAL A 167 2.05 -17.85 -17.55
C VAL A 167 2.25 -16.48 -18.22
N ALA A 168 1.50 -16.20 -19.28
CA ALA A 168 1.60 -14.93 -19.99
C ALA A 168 1.15 -13.74 -19.11
N GLY A 169 0.20 -13.95 -18.20
CA GLY A 169 -0.23 -12.94 -17.22
C GLY A 169 0.85 -12.62 -16.21
N LEU A 170 1.47 -13.66 -15.61
CA LEU A 170 2.58 -13.50 -14.67
C LEU A 170 3.79 -12.83 -15.37
N GLU A 171 4.15 -13.24 -16.58
CA GLU A 171 5.23 -12.62 -17.34
C GLU A 171 4.94 -11.14 -17.62
N ALA A 172 3.76 -10.81 -18.13
CA ALA A 172 3.40 -9.43 -18.44
C ALA A 172 3.35 -8.56 -17.18
N MET A 173 2.65 -8.98 -16.13
CA MET A 173 2.55 -8.21 -14.90
C MET A 173 3.90 -8.13 -14.18
N GLY A 174 4.66 -9.22 -14.12
CA GLY A 174 5.96 -9.30 -13.46
C GLY A 174 7.00 -8.41 -14.13
N ILE A 175 7.19 -8.47 -15.44
CA ILE A 175 8.21 -7.68 -16.14
C ILE A 175 7.94 -6.18 -15.97
N TYR A 176 6.73 -5.72 -16.25
CA TYR A 176 6.41 -4.29 -16.13
C TYR A 176 6.53 -3.80 -14.69
N HIS A 177 6.00 -4.57 -13.71
CA HIS A 177 6.04 -4.13 -12.31
C HIS A 177 7.40 -4.35 -11.64
N ALA A 178 8.26 -5.23 -12.15
CA ALA A 178 9.66 -5.27 -11.74
C ALA A 178 10.39 -3.98 -12.10
N LEU A 179 10.15 -3.43 -13.29
CA LEU A 179 10.75 -2.16 -13.74
C LEU A 179 10.13 -0.95 -13.00
N ILE A 180 8.81 -0.87 -12.93
CA ILE A 180 8.10 0.19 -12.20
C ILE A 180 8.49 0.17 -10.72
N GLY A 181 8.66 -1.02 -10.15
CA GLY A 181 9.07 -1.22 -8.76
C GLY A 181 10.42 -0.62 -8.41
N ILE A 182 11.36 -0.52 -9.37
CA ILE A 182 12.63 0.18 -9.15
C ILE A 182 12.37 1.67 -8.89
N ILE A 183 11.50 2.29 -9.68
CA ILE A 183 11.14 3.71 -9.52
C ILE A 183 10.40 3.90 -8.20
N GLU A 184 9.45 3.01 -7.87
CA GLU A 184 8.72 3.05 -6.60
C GLU A 184 9.63 2.88 -5.39
N ALA A 185 10.64 2.00 -5.46
CA ALA A 185 11.62 1.81 -4.41
C ALA A 185 12.43 3.08 -4.16
N VAL A 186 12.93 3.73 -5.22
CA VAL A 186 13.67 4.99 -5.13
C VAL A 186 12.79 6.09 -4.54
N LEU A 187 11.56 6.26 -5.06
CA LEU A 187 10.62 7.26 -4.57
C LEU A 187 10.30 7.05 -3.10
N THR A 188 10.01 5.81 -2.69
CA THR A 188 9.71 5.49 -1.28
C THR A 188 10.89 5.80 -0.36
N VAL A 189 12.11 5.45 -0.76
CA VAL A 189 13.32 5.79 0.00
C VAL A 189 13.47 7.29 0.14
N VAL A 190 13.37 8.05 -0.96
CA VAL A 190 13.51 9.51 -0.95
C VAL A 190 12.46 10.15 -0.05
N VAL A 191 11.19 9.77 -0.17
CA VAL A 191 10.11 10.33 0.66
C VAL A 191 10.31 10.02 2.13
N ILE A 192 10.65 8.78 2.48
CA ILE A 192 10.89 8.39 3.88
C ILE A 192 12.08 9.15 4.47
N LEU A 193 13.19 9.27 3.75
CA LEU A 193 14.37 10.01 4.23
C LEU A 193 14.10 11.51 4.33
N ALA A 194 13.36 12.10 3.39
CA ALA A 194 12.94 13.48 3.45
C ALA A 194 12.04 13.75 4.67
N LEU A 195 11.03 12.90 4.90
CA LEU A 195 10.19 13.00 6.10
C LEU A 195 11.01 12.86 7.39
N GLU A 196 11.96 11.94 7.42
CA GLU A 196 12.82 11.76 8.59
C GLU A 196 13.72 12.97 8.88
N SER A 197 14.20 13.65 7.84
CA SER A 197 15.03 14.83 7.95
C SER A 197 14.24 16.08 8.33
N VAL A 198 13.09 16.31 7.68
CA VAL A 198 12.34 17.59 7.80
C VAL A 198 11.23 17.50 8.84
N ARG A 199 10.52 16.38 8.92
CA ARG A 199 9.37 16.19 9.80
C ARG A 199 9.37 14.78 10.43
N PRO A 200 10.38 14.48 11.25
CA PRO A 200 10.50 13.16 11.90
C PRO A 200 9.30 12.83 12.80
N ASP A 201 8.56 13.84 13.26
CA ASP A 201 7.35 13.70 14.05
C ASP A 201 6.17 13.08 13.28
N LEU A 202 6.19 13.09 11.96
CA LEU A 202 5.16 12.48 11.12
C LEU A 202 5.34 10.97 10.99
N LEU A 203 6.54 10.45 11.19
CA LEU A 203 6.82 9.02 11.11
C LEU A 203 6.40 8.30 12.40
N ALA A 204 5.51 7.33 12.28
CA ALA A 204 4.93 6.65 13.45
C ALA A 204 5.96 5.94 14.34
N TRP A 205 7.08 5.44 13.79
CA TRP A 205 8.12 4.83 14.60
C TRP A 205 8.84 5.83 15.52
N ASN A 206 8.99 7.09 15.10
CA ASN A 206 9.61 8.13 15.93
C ASN A 206 8.66 8.62 17.03
N ARG A 207 7.36 8.68 16.74
CA ARG A 207 6.34 9.03 17.76
C ARG A 207 6.31 8.01 18.90
N LYS A 208 6.33 6.71 18.57
CA LYS A 208 6.36 5.64 19.59
C LYS A 208 7.61 5.66 20.45
N LYS A 209 8.78 5.99 19.87
CA LYS A 209 10.02 6.13 20.62
C LYS A 209 9.92 7.26 21.64
N LYS A 210 9.49 8.45 21.23
CA LYS A 210 9.35 9.61 22.12
C LYS A 210 8.40 9.34 23.29
N VAL A 211 7.29 8.65 23.08
CA VAL A 211 6.35 8.29 24.16
C VAL A 211 6.98 7.33 25.17
N ASN A 212 7.77 6.38 24.71
CA ASN A 212 8.45 5.42 25.58
C ASN A 212 9.56 6.11 26.40
N ASP A 213 10.34 7.00 25.77
CA ASP A 213 11.40 7.76 26.44
C ASP A 213 10.82 8.63 27.56
N VAL A 214 9.72 9.37 27.32
CA VAL A 214 9.03 10.18 28.32
C VAL A 214 8.48 9.31 29.46
N LYS A 215 7.91 8.12 29.17
CA LYS A 215 7.44 7.22 30.24
C LYS A 215 8.56 6.68 31.08
N SER A 216 9.71 6.35 30.51
CA SER A 216 10.88 5.88 31.28
C SER A 216 11.42 6.96 32.21
N GLU A 217 11.55 8.20 31.72
CA GLU A 217 11.98 9.35 32.53
C GLU A 217 11.01 9.64 33.68
N THR A 218 9.69 9.57 33.42
CA THR A 218 8.67 9.80 34.46
C THR A 218 8.70 8.72 35.54
N MET A 219 8.94 7.45 35.18
CA MET A 219 9.10 6.36 36.13
C MET A 219 10.37 6.49 36.98
N GLU A 220 11.47 6.96 36.38
CA GLU A 220 12.73 7.19 37.10
C GLU A 220 12.64 8.33 38.11
N VAL A 221 11.91 9.39 37.77
CA VAL A 221 11.64 10.53 38.68
C VAL A 221 10.70 10.13 39.82
N ALA A 222 9.70 9.28 39.56
CA ALA A 222 8.76 8.80 40.58
C ALA A 222 9.38 7.77 41.55
N ALA A 223 10.53 7.16 41.19
CA ALA A 223 11.24 6.18 42.00
C ALA A 223 12.32 6.79 42.91
N LYS A 224 12.59 8.09 42.78
CA LYS A 224 13.50 8.92 43.63
C LYS A 224 12.73 9.72 44.65
#